data_3b6a05ac8102ed9e8772ec4e5c3a40c8
#
_entry.id   3b6a05ac8102ed9e8772ec4e5c3a40c8
#
_cell.length_a   1.000
_cell.length_b   1.000
_cell.length_c   1.000
_cell.angle_alpha   90.00
_cell.angle_beta   90.00
_cell.angle_gamma   90.00
#
_symmetry.space_group_name_H-M   'P 1'
#
loop_
_entity.id
_entity.type
_entity.pdbx_description
1 polymer ?
#
loop_
_entity_poly.entity_id
_entity_poly.type
_entity_poly.pdbx_seq_one_letter_code
_entity_poly.pdbx_strand_id
1 'polypeptide(L)'
;MKKLFGLLFLLPFIGTAQDCKLIRETDPFTKETKISTGFIFVNGGSLTIDADKKEVVVLFSINNTGRCFDNNSTAIIIFDGLKSKTSARNGGTMNCEGLFQFVFKNSASTTTILQRLMTYKIASIVFTDSNKKESTLTVAPADQDVILKLATCLINESKTLL
;
A
#
# COMPACT_ATOMS: atom_id res chain seq x y z
N MET A 1 15.23 -23.29 -58.90
CA MET A 1 15.76 -22.56 -57.75
C MET A 1 14.65 -21.69 -57.18
N LYS A 2 13.91 -22.19 -56.17
CA LYS A 2 12.80 -21.47 -55.54
C LYS A 2 13.33 -20.83 -54.25
N LYS A 3 13.41 -19.50 -54.21
CA LYS A 3 13.81 -18.74 -53.04
C LYS A 3 12.59 -18.62 -52.11
N LEU A 4 12.64 -19.31 -50.98
CA LEU A 4 11.65 -19.23 -49.92
C LEU A 4 11.97 -18.00 -49.08
N PHE A 5 11.15 -16.94 -49.19
CA PHE A 5 11.26 -15.71 -48.42
C PHE A 5 10.55 -15.92 -47.07
N GLY A 6 11.33 -16.16 -46.02
CA GLY A 6 10.82 -16.27 -44.67
C GLY A 6 10.34 -14.93 -44.14
N LEU A 7 9.04 -14.75 -44.07
CA LEU A 7 8.39 -13.56 -43.45
C LEU A 7 8.48 -13.70 -41.93
N LEU A 8 9.46 -13.01 -41.34
CA LEU A 8 9.63 -12.94 -39.88
C LEU A 8 8.53 -12.02 -39.31
N PHE A 9 7.49 -12.61 -38.73
CA PHE A 9 6.42 -11.90 -38.02
C PHE A 9 6.99 -11.35 -36.71
N LEU A 10 7.34 -10.04 -36.69
CA LEU A 10 7.58 -9.27 -35.50
C LEU A 10 6.22 -8.99 -34.82
N LEU A 11 5.83 -9.85 -33.88
CA LEU A 11 4.70 -9.59 -33.01
C LEU A 11 5.08 -8.42 -32.09
N PRO A 12 4.34 -7.29 -32.12
CA PRO A 12 4.54 -6.26 -31.13
C PRO A 12 4.13 -6.83 -29.78
N PHE A 13 5.07 -6.92 -28.83
CA PHE A 13 4.76 -7.09 -27.42
C PHE A 13 4.00 -5.85 -26.98
N ILE A 14 2.67 -5.91 -27.04
CA ILE A 14 1.81 -4.94 -26.37
C ILE A 14 1.96 -5.25 -24.87
N GLY A 15 2.98 -4.64 -24.25
CA GLY A 15 3.06 -4.56 -22.81
C GLY A 15 1.79 -3.84 -22.34
N THR A 16 0.90 -4.57 -21.67
CA THR A 16 -0.20 -3.95 -20.95
C THR A 16 0.43 -3.08 -19.87
N ALA A 17 0.63 -1.80 -20.17
CA ALA A 17 0.92 -0.80 -19.15
C ALA A 17 -0.25 -0.90 -18.16
N GLN A 18 0.02 -1.41 -16.95
CA GLN A 18 -0.98 -1.42 -15.88
C GLN A 18 -1.30 0.04 -15.59
N ASP A 19 -2.49 0.45 -15.97
CA ASP A 19 -2.98 1.82 -15.74
C ASP A 19 -3.21 2.00 -14.24
N CYS A 20 -2.15 2.44 -13.56
CA CYS A 20 -2.15 2.73 -12.14
C CYS A 20 -2.73 4.12 -11.96
N LYS A 21 -4.01 4.20 -11.63
CA LYS A 21 -4.68 5.47 -11.33
C LYS A 21 -4.18 6.04 -9.98
N LEU A 22 -2.92 6.45 -9.94
CA LEU A 22 -2.33 7.12 -8.79
C LEU A 22 -2.51 8.63 -8.91
N ILE A 23 -2.79 9.26 -7.79
CA ILE A 23 -2.76 10.72 -7.65
C ILE A 23 -1.30 11.12 -7.56
N ARG A 24 -0.87 12.08 -8.38
CA ARG A 24 0.50 12.60 -8.38
C ARG A 24 0.46 14.10 -8.14
N GLU A 25 1.15 14.55 -7.11
CA GLU A 25 1.27 15.96 -6.75
C GLU A 25 2.74 16.34 -6.71
N THR A 26 3.07 17.49 -7.29
CA THR A 26 4.43 18.05 -7.25
C THR A 26 4.37 19.41 -6.59
N ASP A 27 5.12 19.54 -5.49
CA ASP A 27 5.25 20.82 -4.78
C ASP A 27 5.92 21.85 -5.73
N PRO A 28 5.28 23.00 -5.98
CA PRO A 28 5.79 23.99 -6.92
C PRO A 28 7.09 24.65 -6.45
N PHE A 29 7.40 24.64 -5.15
CA PHE A 29 8.57 25.28 -4.56
C PHE A 29 9.72 24.29 -4.40
N THR A 30 9.48 23.17 -3.73
CA THR A 30 10.52 22.15 -3.45
C THR A 30 10.75 21.20 -4.62
N LYS A 31 9.80 21.16 -5.60
CA LYS A 31 9.79 20.18 -6.71
C LYS A 31 9.72 18.72 -6.23
N GLU A 32 9.45 18.49 -4.96
CA GLU A 32 9.23 17.15 -4.45
C GLU A 32 7.91 16.60 -4.99
N THR A 33 7.96 15.39 -5.50
CA THR A 33 6.77 14.68 -6.01
C THR A 33 6.29 13.68 -4.98
N LYS A 34 4.97 13.70 -4.73
CA LYS A 34 4.25 12.70 -3.93
C LYS A 34 3.30 11.94 -4.83
N ILE A 35 3.15 10.66 -4.54
CA ILE A 35 2.18 9.79 -5.20
C ILE A 35 1.28 9.15 -4.14
N SER A 36 0.00 8.99 -4.43
CA SER A 36 -1.01 8.49 -3.52
C SER A 36 -1.99 7.56 -4.22
N THR A 37 -2.48 6.56 -3.51
CA THR A 37 -3.64 5.76 -3.97
C THR A 37 -4.95 6.52 -3.83
N GLY A 38 -4.97 7.63 -3.06
CA GLY A 38 -6.19 8.18 -2.52
C GLY A 38 -6.83 7.28 -1.46
N PHE A 39 -7.99 7.69 -0.95
CA PHE A 39 -8.70 6.92 0.07
C PHE A 39 -9.36 5.67 -0.52
N ILE A 40 -9.10 4.54 0.11
CA ILE A 40 -9.75 3.25 -0.17
C ILE A 40 -10.60 2.91 1.04
N PHE A 41 -11.93 2.96 0.87
CA PHE A 41 -12.87 2.69 1.96
C PHE A 41 -13.03 1.19 2.15
N VAL A 42 -12.99 0.75 3.41
CA VAL A 42 -13.15 -0.65 3.81
C VAL A 42 -14.11 -0.73 5.00
N ASN A 43 -14.54 -1.93 5.37
CA ASN A 43 -15.40 -2.06 6.54
C ASN A 43 -14.63 -1.74 7.82
N GLY A 44 -15.10 -0.72 8.54
CA GLY A 44 -14.49 -0.21 9.77
C GLY A 44 -13.58 1.01 9.57
N GLY A 45 -13.38 1.51 8.34
CA GLY A 45 -12.58 2.71 8.10
C GLY A 45 -12.10 2.88 6.66
N SER A 46 -10.91 3.44 6.50
CA SER A 46 -10.25 3.59 5.21
C SER A 46 -8.75 3.40 5.33
N LEU A 47 -8.10 3.22 4.20
CA LEU A 47 -6.64 3.23 4.09
C LEU A 47 -6.20 4.08 2.90
N THR A 48 -5.01 4.67 2.99
CA THR A 48 -4.26 5.25 1.88
C THR A 48 -2.86 4.68 1.85
N ILE A 49 -2.26 4.64 0.68
CA ILE A 49 -0.83 4.39 0.53
C ILE A 49 -0.26 5.59 -0.19
N ASP A 50 0.71 6.22 0.43
CA ASP A 50 1.37 7.42 -0.06
C ASP A 50 2.86 7.18 -0.16
N ALA A 51 3.52 7.80 -1.12
CA ALA A 51 4.98 7.75 -1.20
C ALA A 51 5.56 9.06 -1.73
N ASP A 52 6.74 9.36 -1.22
CA ASP A 52 7.62 10.38 -1.74
C ASP A 52 9.04 9.82 -1.91
N LYS A 53 10.02 10.70 -2.16
CA LYS A 53 11.42 10.32 -2.29
C LYS A 53 11.99 9.66 -1.03
N LYS A 54 11.46 9.99 0.17
CA LYS A 54 12.02 9.58 1.46
C LYS A 54 11.36 8.33 2.01
N GLU A 55 10.02 8.25 1.87
CA GLU A 55 9.23 7.23 2.56
C GLU A 55 8.02 6.73 1.76
N VAL A 56 7.56 5.55 2.15
CA VAL A 56 6.26 4.98 1.79
C VAL A 56 5.46 4.86 3.07
N VAL A 57 4.29 5.48 3.10
CA VAL A 57 3.40 5.50 4.26
C VAL A 57 2.11 4.76 3.91
N VAL A 58 1.72 3.82 4.77
CA VAL A 58 0.37 3.23 4.73
C VAL A 58 -0.40 3.77 5.91
N LEU A 59 -1.34 4.66 5.66
CA LEU A 59 -2.17 5.30 6.66
C LEU A 59 -3.53 4.60 6.73
N PHE A 60 -3.96 4.30 7.93
CA PHE A 60 -5.30 3.77 8.25
C PHE A 60 -6.07 4.82 9.07
N SER A 61 -7.32 5.04 8.68
CA SER A 61 -8.29 5.80 9.46
C SER A 61 -9.37 4.84 9.95
N ILE A 62 -9.48 4.68 11.27
CA ILE A 62 -10.36 3.72 11.91
C ILE A 62 -11.61 4.45 12.39
N ASN A 63 -12.77 4.01 11.90
CA ASN A 63 -14.08 4.59 12.25
C ASN A 63 -14.46 4.27 13.69
N ASN A 64 -13.76 4.80 14.64
CA ASN A 64 -14.16 4.67 16.03
C ASN A 64 -13.49 5.76 16.84
N THR A 65 -14.21 6.83 17.07
CA THR A 65 -13.73 7.96 17.86
C THR A 65 -13.36 7.52 19.28
N GLY A 66 -12.23 8.01 19.78
CA GLY A 66 -11.73 7.68 21.12
C GLY A 66 -10.68 6.56 21.17
N ARG A 67 -10.16 6.13 20.02
CA ARG A 67 -8.96 5.27 19.94
C ARG A 67 -7.73 6.14 19.88
N CYS A 68 -6.84 5.97 20.85
CA CYS A 68 -5.57 6.68 20.88
C CYS A 68 -4.45 5.71 20.47
N PHE A 69 -3.72 6.06 19.42
CA PHE A 69 -2.56 5.32 18.96
C PHE A 69 -1.28 6.09 19.28
N ASP A 70 -0.30 5.40 19.80
CA ASP A 70 1.03 5.89 20.13
C ASP A 70 2.10 4.99 19.46
N ASN A 71 3.37 5.21 19.76
CA ASN A 71 4.48 4.43 19.22
C ASN A 71 4.56 2.99 19.78
N ASN A 72 3.80 2.65 20.85
CA ASN A 72 3.68 1.31 21.40
C ASN A 72 2.49 0.54 20.81
N SER A 73 1.58 1.25 20.15
CA SER A 73 0.43 0.65 19.48
C SER A 73 0.89 -0.22 18.32
N THR A 74 0.20 -1.33 18.12
CA THR A 74 0.56 -2.33 17.12
C THR A 74 -0.59 -2.68 16.21
N ALA A 75 -0.29 -3.17 15.02
CA ALA A 75 -1.28 -3.77 14.15
C ALA A 75 -0.79 -5.12 13.63
N ILE A 76 -1.74 -6.03 13.42
CA ILE A 76 -1.52 -7.35 12.82
C ILE A 76 -2.26 -7.39 11.50
N ILE A 77 -1.53 -7.55 10.40
CA ILE A 77 -2.10 -7.74 9.08
C ILE A 77 -2.31 -9.23 8.85
N ILE A 78 -3.51 -9.58 8.46
CA ILE A 78 -3.93 -10.94 8.08
C ILE A 78 -4.11 -10.93 6.57
N PHE A 79 -3.30 -11.73 5.89
CA PHE A 79 -3.36 -11.89 4.45
C PHE A 79 -4.16 -13.15 4.09
N ASP A 80 -4.92 -13.07 3.01
CA ASP A 80 -5.64 -14.22 2.49
C ASP A 80 -4.66 -15.31 2.01
N GLY A 81 -4.94 -16.57 2.37
CA GLY A 81 -4.11 -17.73 2.03
C GLY A 81 -2.79 -17.84 2.80
N LEU A 82 -2.40 -16.87 3.65
CA LEU A 82 -1.21 -16.97 4.48
C LEU A 82 -1.53 -17.38 5.92
N LYS A 83 -0.84 -18.42 6.41
CA LYS A 83 -0.91 -18.82 7.84
C LYS A 83 -0.15 -17.86 8.75
N SER A 84 0.89 -17.19 8.26
CA SER A 84 1.72 -16.28 9.03
C SER A 84 1.11 -14.90 9.11
N LYS A 85 0.97 -14.38 10.32
CA LYS A 85 0.55 -13.01 10.59
C LYS A 85 1.74 -12.05 10.45
N THR A 86 1.48 -10.82 10.03
CA THR A 86 2.50 -9.77 9.94
C THR A 86 2.17 -8.70 10.97
N SER A 87 3.07 -8.47 11.92
CA SER A 87 2.91 -7.43 12.93
C SER A 87 3.78 -6.22 12.59
N ALA A 88 3.24 -5.03 12.83
CA ALA A 88 3.98 -3.77 12.73
C ALA A 88 3.55 -2.81 13.85
N ARG A 89 4.44 -1.89 14.21
CA ARG A 89 4.16 -0.81 15.17
C ARG A 89 3.68 0.43 14.44
N ASN A 90 2.95 1.27 15.17
CA ASN A 90 2.59 2.59 14.68
C ASN A 90 3.86 3.42 14.48
N GLY A 91 4.04 3.95 13.27
CA GLY A 91 5.12 4.86 12.91
C GLY A 91 4.71 6.35 12.98
N GLY A 92 3.43 6.63 13.25
CA GLY A 92 2.91 7.97 13.36
C GLY A 92 3.06 8.57 14.77
N THR A 93 2.78 9.86 14.88
CA THR A 93 2.71 10.55 16.17
C THR A 93 1.50 10.08 16.98
N MET A 94 1.56 10.27 18.30
CA MET A 94 0.42 9.99 19.18
C MET A 94 -0.79 10.82 18.76
N ASN A 95 -1.93 10.15 18.59
CA ASN A 95 -3.21 10.80 18.27
C ASN A 95 -4.37 9.98 18.83
N CYS A 96 -5.52 10.66 19.04
CA CYS A 96 -6.79 10.03 19.43
C CYS A 96 -7.87 10.18 18.34
N GLU A 97 -7.45 10.37 17.10
CA GLU A 97 -8.31 10.54 15.93
C GLU A 97 -8.57 9.21 15.19
N GLY A 98 -8.02 8.12 15.70
CA GLY A 98 -8.13 6.81 15.07
C GLY A 98 -7.16 6.62 13.89
N LEU A 99 -6.09 7.40 13.81
CA LEU A 99 -5.09 7.30 12.76
C LEU A 99 -3.95 6.38 13.17
N PHE A 100 -3.64 5.41 12.32
CA PHE A 100 -2.52 4.48 12.50
C PHE A 100 -1.67 4.44 11.23
N GLN A 101 -0.34 4.47 11.36
CA GLN A 101 0.56 4.54 10.21
C GLN A 101 1.63 3.45 10.25
N PHE A 102 1.88 2.85 9.08
CA PHE A 102 3.15 2.18 8.81
C PHE A 102 4.02 3.11 7.99
N VAL A 103 5.21 3.40 8.48
CA VAL A 103 6.18 4.26 7.79
C VAL A 103 7.39 3.42 7.41
N PHE A 104 7.72 3.39 6.12
CA PHE A 104 8.84 2.65 5.56
C PHE A 104 9.75 3.62 4.80
N LYS A 105 11.05 3.50 4.99
CA LYS A 105 12.01 4.24 4.16
C LYS A 105 11.84 3.82 2.69
N ASN A 106 11.68 4.79 1.79
CA ASN A 106 11.76 4.52 0.36
C ASN A 106 13.22 4.27 -0.01
N SER A 107 13.52 3.09 -0.52
CA SER A 107 14.87 2.65 -0.86
C SER A 107 14.81 1.62 -2.00
N ALA A 108 15.91 1.36 -2.68
CA ALA A 108 15.96 0.39 -3.76
C ALA A 108 15.49 -1.02 -3.33
N SER A 109 15.79 -1.41 -2.08
CA SER A 109 15.30 -2.66 -1.50
C SER A 109 13.92 -2.46 -0.87
N THR A 110 13.00 -3.37 -1.12
CA THR A 110 11.65 -3.36 -0.55
C THR A 110 11.62 -4.17 0.75
N THR A 111 11.08 -3.61 1.83
CA THR A 111 10.94 -4.31 3.11
C THR A 111 9.95 -5.47 3.01
N THR A 112 10.08 -6.47 3.89
CA THR A 112 9.23 -7.67 3.88
C THR A 112 7.73 -7.34 3.96
N ILE A 113 7.35 -6.31 4.73
CA ILE A 113 5.94 -5.91 4.85
C ILE A 113 5.44 -5.34 3.52
N LEU A 114 6.20 -4.44 2.89
CA LEU A 114 5.85 -3.89 1.58
C LEU A 114 5.81 -5.00 0.50
N GLN A 115 6.74 -5.95 0.52
CA GLN A 115 6.70 -7.11 -0.37
C GLN A 115 5.42 -7.93 -0.20
N ARG A 116 4.97 -8.16 1.04
CA ARG A 116 3.72 -8.87 1.32
C ARG A 116 2.51 -8.09 0.83
N LEU A 117 2.49 -6.77 1.00
CA LEU A 117 1.41 -5.91 0.48
C LEU A 117 1.32 -5.93 -1.06
N MET A 118 2.44 -6.17 -1.74
CA MET A 118 2.48 -6.31 -3.21
C MET A 118 2.13 -7.72 -3.70
N THR A 119 2.11 -8.72 -2.83
CA THR A 119 2.01 -10.12 -3.25
C THR A 119 0.72 -10.78 -2.78
N TYR A 120 0.21 -10.38 -1.62
CA TYR A 120 -0.91 -11.05 -0.97
C TYR A 120 -2.07 -10.09 -0.71
N LYS A 121 -3.28 -10.59 -0.84
CA LYS A 121 -4.51 -9.85 -0.55
C LYS A 121 -4.66 -9.67 0.96
N ILE A 122 -5.00 -8.45 1.39
CA ILE A 122 -5.30 -8.18 2.80
C ILE A 122 -6.73 -8.66 3.07
N ALA A 123 -6.90 -9.57 4.03
CA ALA A 123 -8.22 -9.99 4.50
C ALA A 123 -8.73 -9.09 5.64
N SER A 124 -7.87 -8.80 6.62
CA SER A 124 -8.20 -7.92 7.74
C SER A 124 -6.95 -7.39 8.42
N ILE A 125 -7.14 -6.32 9.20
CA ILE A 125 -6.08 -5.73 10.02
C ILE A 125 -6.64 -5.49 11.41
N VAL A 126 -5.96 -6.02 12.43
CA VAL A 126 -6.31 -5.87 13.84
C VAL A 126 -5.34 -4.88 14.48
N PHE A 127 -5.86 -3.77 14.97
CA PHE A 127 -5.10 -2.71 15.64
C PHE A 127 -5.26 -2.85 17.14
N THR A 128 -4.16 -2.72 17.88
CA THR A 128 -4.16 -2.63 19.34
C THR A 128 -3.73 -1.23 19.73
N ASP A 129 -4.61 -0.48 20.38
CA ASP A 129 -4.37 0.90 20.79
C ASP A 129 -3.49 0.99 22.06
N SER A 130 -3.20 2.21 22.51
CA SER A 130 -2.42 2.49 23.73
C SER A 130 -3.05 1.91 25.01
N ASN A 131 -4.38 1.72 25.02
CA ASN A 131 -5.14 1.13 26.13
C ASN A 131 -5.35 -0.38 25.99
N LYS A 132 -4.65 -1.03 25.07
CA LYS A 132 -4.76 -2.47 24.77
C LYS A 132 -6.14 -2.89 24.24
N LYS A 133 -6.93 -1.95 23.74
CA LYS A 133 -8.20 -2.27 23.09
C LYS A 133 -7.97 -2.56 21.61
N GLU A 134 -8.71 -3.51 21.09
CA GLU A 134 -8.60 -3.90 19.69
C GLU A 134 -9.66 -3.23 18.81
N SER A 135 -9.31 -2.96 17.57
CA SER A 135 -10.18 -2.53 16.48
C SER A 135 -9.80 -3.29 15.22
N THR A 136 -10.77 -3.62 14.39
CA THR A 136 -10.50 -4.40 13.18
C THR A 136 -11.04 -3.68 11.95
N LEU A 137 -10.20 -3.56 10.92
CA LEU A 137 -10.62 -3.27 9.56
C LEU A 137 -10.74 -4.58 8.80
N THR A 138 -11.85 -4.78 8.10
CA THR A 138 -12.08 -5.96 7.27
C THR A 138 -12.20 -5.54 5.81
N VAL A 139 -11.44 -6.20 4.94
CA VAL A 139 -11.44 -5.93 3.50
C VAL A 139 -12.38 -6.92 2.82
N ALA A 140 -13.42 -6.40 2.16
CA ALA A 140 -14.31 -7.25 1.38
C ALA A 140 -13.55 -7.91 0.21
N PRO A 141 -13.90 -9.14 -0.19
CA PRO A 141 -13.20 -9.84 -1.28
C PRO A 141 -13.09 -9.04 -2.58
N ALA A 142 -14.10 -8.24 -2.91
CA ALA A 142 -14.08 -7.37 -4.09
C ALA A 142 -13.02 -6.26 -4.01
N ASP A 143 -12.72 -5.75 -2.80
CA ASP A 143 -11.78 -4.67 -2.58
C ASP A 143 -10.33 -5.16 -2.43
N GLN A 144 -10.14 -6.44 -2.08
CA GLN A 144 -8.82 -7.03 -1.88
C GLN A 144 -7.94 -6.93 -3.13
N ASP A 145 -8.51 -7.22 -4.32
CA ASP A 145 -7.78 -7.13 -5.59
C ASP A 145 -7.43 -5.68 -5.94
N VAL A 146 -8.31 -4.74 -5.64
CA VAL A 146 -8.10 -3.31 -5.86
C VAL A 146 -6.93 -2.83 -4.99
N ILE A 147 -6.94 -3.17 -3.70
CA ILE A 147 -5.86 -2.80 -2.76
C ILE A 147 -4.53 -3.41 -3.19
N LEU A 148 -4.50 -4.71 -3.52
CA LEU A 148 -3.30 -5.39 -3.99
C LEU A 148 -2.71 -4.72 -5.24
N LYS A 149 -3.57 -4.42 -6.22
CA LYS A 149 -3.17 -3.73 -7.46
C LYS A 149 -2.61 -2.34 -7.17
N LEU A 150 -3.31 -1.53 -6.38
CA LEU A 150 -2.89 -0.16 -6.05
C LEU A 150 -1.60 -0.16 -5.22
N ALA A 151 -1.46 -1.04 -4.24
CA ALA A 151 -0.24 -1.20 -3.44
C ALA A 151 0.95 -1.59 -4.33
N THR A 152 0.77 -2.58 -5.20
CA THR A 152 1.81 -3.01 -6.14
C THR A 152 2.23 -1.88 -7.06
N CYS A 153 1.27 -1.16 -7.64
CA CYS A 153 1.53 -0.02 -8.50
C CYS A 153 2.31 1.07 -7.78
N LEU A 154 1.81 1.52 -6.62
CA LEU A 154 2.40 2.64 -5.90
C LEU A 154 3.82 2.31 -5.40
N ILE A 155 4.02 1.12 -4.81
CA ILE A 155 5.32 0.71 -4.30
C ILE A 155 6.35 0.59 -5.43
N ASN A 156 5.96 0.09 -6.61
CA ASN A 156 6.84 0.07 -7.78
C ASN A 156 7.14 1.48 -8.28
N GLU A 157 6.11 2.32 -8.42
CA GLU A 157 6.25 3.70 -8.88
C GLU A 157 7.09 4.55 -7.90
N SER A 158 7.01 4.29 -6.59
CA SER A 158 7.80 5.00 -5.59
C SER A 158 9.32 4.90 -5.82
N LYS A 159 9.78 3.81 -6.48
CA LYS A 159 11.20 3.63 -6.83
C LYS A 159 11.67 4.61 -7.89
N THR A 160 10.76 5.13 -8.72
CA THR A 160 11.10 6.14 -9.72
C THR A 160 11.31 7.53 -9.11
N LEU A 161 10.97 7.71 -7.83
CA LEU A 161 11.17 8.97 -7.10
C LEU A 161 12.56 9.05 -6.43
N LEU A 162 13.31 7.94 -6.41
CA LEU A 162 14.66 7.87 -5.85
C LEU A 162 15.67 8.54 -6.79
#